data_ad5d84bdb0b95d56b5184c956a6321b4
#
_entry.id   ad5d84bdb0b95d56b5184c956a6321b4
#
_cell.length_a   1.000
_cell.length_b   1.000
_cell.length_c   1.000
_cell.angle_alpha   90.00
_cell.angle_beta   90.00
_cell.angle_gamma   90.00
#
_symmetry.space_group_name_H-M   'P 1'
#
loop_
_entity.id
_entity.type
_entity.pdbx_description
1 polymer ?
#
loop_
_entity_poly.entity_id
_entity_poly.type
_entity_poly.pdbx_seq_one_letter_code
_entity_poly.pdbx_strand_id
1 'polypeptide(L)'
;MMFIDSHAHAYRKPTPGVVGFCTAEQVIERYDAAGIEKGALLPIVSPEIYMPQANEDILEMAENYPDRLFPFCNIDPRALTNSVDAPLDRLLRHYRDQGCKGVGEIMLNVPMRDPMVQNLFKHAQDVGLPVTFDGSDQIGGDFGLYDEPGLPQLEHSLQRFPKLIMIAHGPVFWTEIAPLVTPAERKPPFFPTGGQTPWPRPDGPIDREGVVPALFRRYGNLYG
;
A
#
# COMPACT_ATOMS: atom_id res chain seq x y z
N MET A 1 1.44 -20.87 -15.86
CA MET A 1 0.75 -20.14 -14.76
C MET A 1 1.17 -18.71 -14.90
N MET A 2 0.23 -17.77 -14.94
CA MET A 2 0.52 -16.34 -15.04
C MET A 2 0.79 -15.80 -13.64
N PHE A 3 1.91 -15.12 -13.44
CA PHE A 3 2.19 -14.40 -12.21
C PHE A 3 2.03 -12.91 -12.46
N ILE A 4 1.29 -12.25 -11.56
CA ILE A 4 1.10 -10.80 -11.57
C ILE A 4 1.62 -10.26 -10.24
N ASP A 5 2.50 -9.27 -10.30
CA ASP A 5 2.95 -8.54 -9.12
C ASP A 5 1.91 -7.46 -8.76
N SER A 6 1.38 -7.52 -7.56
CA SER A 6 0.39 -6.55 -7.09
C SER A 6 1.00 -5.28 -6.50
N HIS A 7 2.35 -5.22 -6.33
CA HIS A 7 2.99 -4.14 -5.60
C HIS A 7 4.45 -3.91 -6.06
N ALA A 8 4.64 -2.98 -6.95
CA ALA A 8 5.97 -2.55 -7.39
C ALA A 8 6.12 -1.03 -7.35
N HIS A 9 7.34 -0.59 -7.12
CA HIS A 9 7.74 0.81 -7.22
C HIS A 9 8.83 0.98 -8.26
N ALA A 10 8.72 2.03 -9.07
CA ALA A 10 9.76 2.43 -9.99
C ALA A 10 9.90 3.95 -10.03
N TYR A 11 11.07 4.42 -10.39
CA TYR A 11 11.38 5.84 -10.55
C TYR A 11 11.92 6.10 -11.94
N ARG A 12 11.67 7.29 -12.49
CA ARG A 12 12.21 7.71 -13.79
C ARG A 12 13.74 7.67 -13.83
N LYS A 13 14.38 7.89 -12.69
CA LYS A 13 15.84 7.87 -12.51
C LYS A 13 16.15 7.24 -11.16
N PRO A 14 17.32 6.58 -11.02
CA PRO A 14 17.76 6.10 -9.74
C PRO A 14 17.73 7.24 -8.71
N THR A 15 17.05 6.99 -7.58
CA THR A 15 16.94 7.99 -6.52
C THR A 15 18.27 8.13 -5.80
N PRO A 16 18.84 9.32 -5.67
CA PRO A 16 20.07 9.49 -4.93
C PRO A 16 19.85 9.29 -3.42
N GLY A 17 20.56 8.38 -2.84
CA GLY A 17 21.02 8.50 -1.44
C GLY A 17 20.22 7.84 -0.33
N VAL A 18 18.98 7.38 -0.48
CA VAL A 18 18.23 6.88 0.69
C VAL A 18 17.73 5.45 0.51
N VAL A 19 17.01 5.14 -0.54
CA VAL A 19 16.62 3.77 -0.90
C VAL A 19 16.74 3.66 -2.41
N GLY A 20 17.51 2.69 -2.89
CA GLY A 20 17.71 2.47 -4.32
C GLY A 20 16.49 1.79 -4.94
N PHE A 21 15.47 2.55 -5.30
CA PHE A 21 14.39 2.01 -6.12
C PHE A 21 14.84 1.82 -7.57
N CYS A 22 14.27 0.79 -8.19
CA CYS A 22 14.50 0.46 -9.58
C CYS A 22 13.93 1.53 -10.52
N THR A 23 14.49 1.61 -11.73
CA THR A 23 13.78 2.23 -12.87
C THR A 23 12.75 1.24 -13.43
N ALA A 24 11.85 1.72 -14.29
CA ALA A 24 10.86 0.84 -14.93
C ALA A 24 11.52 -0.27 -15.75
N GLU A 25 12.62 0.04 -16.48
CA GLU A 25 13.39 -0.96 -17.21
C GLU A 25 13.92 -2.06 -16.30
N GLN A 26 14.50 -1.68 -15.17
CA GLN A 26 15.02 -2.63 -14.19
C GLN A 26 13.93 -3.49 -13.55
N VAL A 27 12.73 -2.95 -13.38
CA VAL A 27 11.56 -3.74 -12.93
C VAL A 27 11.20 -4.78 -13.98
N ILE A 28 11.13 -4.40 -15.28
CA ILE A 28 10.85 -5.32 -16.37
C ILE A 28 11.90 -6.42 -16.48
N GLU A 29 13.20 -6.08 -16.40
CA GLU A 29 14.29 -7.06 -16.41
C GLU A 29 14.13 -8.09 -15.26
N ARG A 30 13.72 -7.65 -14.06
CA ARG A 30 13.48 -8.54 -12.93
C ARG A 30 12.24 -9.40 -13.15
N TYR A 31 11.20 -8.85 -13.74
CA TYR A 31 9.99 -9.59 -14.08
C TYR A 31 10.28 -10.69 -15.10
N ASP A 32 11.08 -10.41 -16.13
CA ASP A 32 11.49 -11.39 -17.13
C ASP A 32 12.30 -12.53 -16.48
N ALA A 33 13.22 -12.18 -15.58
CA ALA A 33 14.03 -13.17 -14.87
C ALA A 33 13.21 -14.03 -13.89
N ALA A 34 12.13 -13.47 -13.30
CA ALA A 34 11.28 -14.14 -12.32
C ALA A 34 10.05 -14.83 -12.94
N GLY A 35 9.80 -14.65 -14.24
CA GLY A 35 8.59 -15.17 -14.91
C GLY A 35 7.31 -14.42 -14.51
N ILE A 36 7.42 -13.15 -14.12
CA ILE A 36 6.29 -12.28 -13.81
C ILE A 36 5.81 -11.63 -15.11
N GLU A 37 4.54 -11.79 -15.43
CA GLU A 37 3.99 -11.30 -16.69
C GLU A 37 3.66 -9.81 -16.63
N LYS A 38 3.04 -9.36 -15.54
CA LYS A 38 2.60 -7.97 -15.35
C LYS A 38 2.77 -7.53 -13.90
N GLY A 39 2.81 -6.22 -13.67
CA GLY A 39 2.82 -5.67 -12.33
C GLY A 39 2.08 -4.35 -12.18
N ALA A 40 1.54 -4.14 -10.99
CA ALA A 40 1.02 -2.85 -10.55
C ALA A 40 2.17 -1.93 -10.19
N LEU A 41 2.18 -0.72 -10.76
CA LEU A 41 3.17 0.29 -10.42
C LEU A 41 2.53 1.35 -9.54
N LEU A 42 2.98 1.43 -8.28
CA LEU A 42 2.40 2.28 -7.25
C LEU A 42 3.29 3.51 -7.00
N PRO A 43 2.73 4.72 -7.03
CA PRO A 43 3.46 5.93 -6.64
C PRO A 43 3.62 6.00 -5.12
N ILE A 44 4.79 6.47 -4.69
CA ILE A 44 5.03 6.88 -3.31
C ILE A 44 4.88 8.40 -3.24
N VAL A 45 3.72 8.84 -2.75
CA VAL A 45 3.39 10.26 -2.59
C VAL A 45 2.94 10.46 -1.15
N SER A 46 3.88 10.79 -0.28
CA SER A 46 3.61 11.01 1.14
C SER A 46 4.66 11.92 1.75
N PRO A 47 4.28 12.88 2.59
CA PRO A 47 5.23 13.72 3.31
C PRO A 47 6.03 12.95 4.36
N GLU A 48 5.57 11.80 4.82
CA GLU A 48 6.26 10.92 5.75
C GLU A 48 7.50 10.29 5.10
N ILE A 49 7.44 10.06 3.79
CA ILE A 49 8.59 9.60 3.01
C ILE A 49 8.84 10.60 1.90
N TYR A 50 9.91 11.38 2.03
CA TYR A 50 10.28 12.35 1.00
C TYR A 50 10.97 11.66 -0.18
N MET A 51 10.17 11.20 -1.12
CA MET A 51 10.63 10.63 -2.39
C MET A 51 9.86 11.32 -3.53
N PRO A 52 10.47 12.32 -4.17
CA PRO A 52 9.80 13.13 -5.20
C PRO A 52 9.29 12.28 -6.36
N GLN A 53 7.99 12.07 -6.39
CA GLN A 53 7.28 11.34 -7.43
C GLN A 53 5.85 11.89 -7.54
N ALA A 54 5.33 11.92 -8.75
CA ALA A 54 3.94 12.27 -9.03
C ALA A 54 3.20 11.09 -9.67
N ASN A 55 1.87 11.14 -9.66
CA ASN A 55 1.05 10.16 -10.38
C ASN A 55 1.37 10.15 -11.89
N GLU A 56 1.69 11.30 -12.44
CA GLU A 56 2.05 11.48 -13.84
C GLU A 56 3.34 10.71 -14.20
N ASP A 57 4.28 10.57 -13.26
CA ASP A 57 5.49 9.77 -13.46
C ASP A 57 5.15 8.30 -13.66
N ILE A 58 4.18 7.80 -12.89
CA ILE A 58 3.71 6.42 -12.97
C ILE A 58 2.95 6.17 -14.27
N LEU A 59 2.09 7.10 -14.66
CA LEU A 59 1.36 7.02 -15.94
C LEU A 59 2.33 6.95 -17.11
N GLU A 60 3.32 7.84 -17.17
CA GLU A 60 4.34 7.85 -18.23
C GLU A 60 5.15 6.55 -18.28
N MET A 61 5.58 6.03 -17.11
CA MET A 61 6.30 4.77 -17.06
C MET A 61 5.44 3.59 -17.52
N ALA A 62 4.17 3.55 -17.15
CA ALA A 62 3.24 2.51 -17.58
C ALA A 62 2.92 2.59 -19.08
N GLU A 63 2.82 3.79 -19.65
CA GLU A 63 2.65 4.00 -21.09
C GLU A 63 3.82 3.44 -21.91
N ASN A 64 5.03 3.46 -21.37
CA ASN A 64 6.20 2.88 -22.03
C ASN A 64 6.20 1.33 -22.04
N TYR A 65 5.41 0.70 -21.14
CA TYR A 65 5.31 -0.76 -20.99
C TYR A 65 3.85 -1.22 -20.83
N PRO A 66 2.95 -0.91 -21.80
CA PRO A 66 1.49 -1.05 -21.63
C PRO A 66 1.02 -2.49 -21.41
N ASP A 67 1.80 -3.48 -21.90
CA ASP A 67 1.49 -4.89 -21.71
C ASP A 67 2.09 -5.50 -20.45
N ARG A 68 2.94 -4.74 -19.75
CA ARG A 68 3.73 -5.22 -18.61
C ARG A 68 3.43 -4.48 -17.30
N LEU A 69 3.12 -3.19 -17.37
CA LEU A 69 2.86 -2.36 -16.20
C LEU A 69 1.47 -1.74 -16.27
N PHE A 70 0.78 -1.70 -15.16
CA PHE A 70 -0.47 -0.97 -15.03
C PHE A 70 -0.39 0.01 -13.86
N PRO A 71 -0.80 1.28 -14.08
CA PRO A 71 -0.61 2.33 -13.11
C PRO A 71 -1.63 2.26 -11.98
N PHE A 72 -1.18 2.56 -10.77
CA PHE A 72 -2.01 3.05 -9.67
C PHE A 72 -1.81 4.57 -9.53
N CYS A 73 -2.72 5.24 -8.86
CA CYS A 73 -2.54 6.62 -8.40
C CYS A 73 -2.47 6.66 -6.88
N ASN A 74 -1.80 7.65 -6.32
CA ASN A 74 -1.83 7.92 -4.89
C ASN A 74 -2.45 9.30 -4.66
N ILE A 75 -3.37 9.38 -3.73
CA ILE A 75 -4.04 10.61 -3.34
C ILE A 75 -4.01 10.71 -1.82
N ASP A 76 -3.26 11.69 -1.34
CA ASP A 76 -3.28 12.03 0.07
C ASP A 76 -4.71 12.48 0.45
N PRO A 77 -5.32 11.93 1.49
CA PRO A 77 -6.68 12.28 1.90
C PRO A 77 -6.85 13.74 2.32
N ARG A 78 -5.75 14.47 2.56
CA ARG A 78 -5.73 15.92 2.82
C ARG A 78 -5.79 16.76 1.52
N ALA A 79 -5.73 16.14 0.35
CA ALA A 79 -5.74 16.83 -0.94
C ALA A 79 -6.99 17.72 -1.12
N LEU A 80 -6.87 18.69 -2.00
CA LEU A 80 -7.85 19.69 -2.38
C LEU A 80 -8.20 20.69 -1.26
N THR A 81 -8.96 20.28 -0.26
CA THR A 81 -9.51 21.21 0.74
C THR A 81 -9.00 21.00 2.16
N ASN A 82 -8.16 19.97 2.38
CA ASN A 82 -7.72 19.55 3.72
C ASN A 82 -8.91 19.40 4.69
N SER A 83 -9.96 18.74 4.24
CA SER A 83 -11.23 18.59 4.95
C SER A 83 -11.72 17.14 4.90
N VAL A 84 -12.48 16.75 5.91
CA VAL A 84 -13.09 15.40 6.01
C VAL A 84 -14.13 15.12 4.94
N ASP A 85 -14.58 16.14 4.23
CA ASP A 85 -15.55 16.08 3.12
C ASP A 85 -14.93 16.52 1.78
N ALA A 86 -13.60 16.55 1.69
CA ALA A 86 -12.89 16.87 0.45
C ALA A 86 -13.45 16.05 -0.73
N PRO A 87 -13.71 16.68 -1.90
CA PRO A 87 -14.32 15.99 -3.05
C PRO A 87 -13.27 15.15 -3.82
N LEU A 88 -12.71 14.15 -3.14
CA LEU A 88 -11.61 13.31 -3.64
C LEU A 88 -12.02 12.45 -4.85
N ASP A 89 -13.32 12.21 -5.03
CA ASP A 89 -13.83 11.52 -6.21
C ASP A 89 -13.44 12.19 -7.52
N ARG A 90 -13.24 13.51 -7.53
CA ARG A 90 -12.79 14.26 -8.72
C ARG A 90 -11.39 13.81 -9.17
N LEU A 91 -10.45 13.70 -8.22
CA LEU A 91 -9.10 13.20 -8.51
C LEU A 91 -9.12 11.72 -8.87
N LEU A 92 -9.87 10.91 -8.12
CA LEU A 92 -9.95 9.47 -8.34
C LEU A 92 -10.53 9.15 -9.73
N ARG A 93 -11.60 9.85 -10.14
CA ARG A 93 -12.15 9.71 -11.51
C ARG A 93 -11.16 10.15 -12.56
N HIS A 94 -10.48 11.28 -12.35
CA HIS A 94 -9.47 11.78 -13.27
C HIS A 94 -8.39 10.73 -13.55
N TYR A 95 -7.79 10.15 -12.52
CA TYR A 95 -6.74 9.14 -12.69
C TYR A 95 -7.27 7.80 -13.17
N ARG A 96 -8.45 7.38 -12.76
CA ARG A 96 -9.12 6.21 -13.34
C ARG A 96 -9.31 6.36 -14.84
N ASP A 97 -9.78 7.52 -15.30
CA ASP A 97 -10.06 7.79 -16.70
C ASP A 97 -8.75 7.89 -17.53
N GLN A 98 -7.62 8.17 -16.89
CA GLN A 98 -6.27 8.05 -17.45
C GLN A 98 -5.70 6.62 -17.40
N GLY A 99 -6.42 5.66 -16.86
CA GLY A 99 -6.03 4.25 -16.91
C GLY A 99 -5.56 3.65 -15.58
N CYS A 100 -5.49 4.43 -14.50
CA CYS A 100 -5.15 3.89 -13.16
C CYS A 100 -6.14 2.81 -12.73
N LYS A 101 -5.62 1.72 -12.17
CA LYS A 101 -6.36 0.53 -11.77
C LYS A 101 -6.63 0.44 -10.27
N GLY A 102 -6.01 1.30 -9.49
CA GLY A 102 -6.16 1.35 -8.03
C GLY A 102 -5.56 2.62 -7.44
N VAL A 103 -5.66 2.72 -6.13
CA VAL A 103 -5.16 3.82 -5.31
C VAL A 103 -4.12 3.28 -4.33
N GLY A 104 -2.98 3.90 -4.24
CA GLY A 104 -1.93 3.54 -3.30
C GLY A 104 -0.52 3.66 -3.93
N GLU A 105 0.48 3.48 -3.14
CA GLU A 105 0.42 2.97 -1.78
C GLU A 105 0.06 4.09 -0.80
N ILE A 106 -0.97 3.89 0.04
CA ILE A 106 -1.34 4.87 1.07
C ILE A 106 -0.38 4.70 2.25
N MET A 107 0.48 5.70 2.44
CA MET A 107 1.55 5.68 3.44
C MET A 107 1.40 6.77 4.50
N LEU A 108 0.30 7.50 4.49
CA LEU A 108 -0.01 8.54 5.47
C LEU A 108 -0.02 7.98 6.89
N ASN A 109 0.72 8.62 7.82
CA ASN A 109 0.80 8.16 9.21
C ASN A 109 -0.25 8.83 10.11
N VAL A 110 -1.46 8.34 10.00
CA VAL A 110 -2.61 8.69 10.85
C VAL A 110 -3.40 7.42 11.18
N PRO A 111 -4.31 7.44 12.17
CA PRO A 111 -5.21 6.30 12.40
C PRO A 111 -5.98 5.92 11.13
N MET A 112 -6.12 4.64 10.84
CA MET A 112 -6.91 4.19 9.67
C MET A 112 -8.36 4.67 9.74
N ARG A 113 -8.89 4.88 10.96
CA ARG A 113 -10.23 5.46 11.19
C ARG A 113 -10.27 6.99 11.15
N ASP A 114 -9.16 7.65 10.84
CA ASP A 114 -9.19 9.12 10.64
C ASP A 114 -10.29 9.49 9.63
N PRO A 115 -11.12 10.51 9.92
CA PRO A 115 -12.23 10.89 9.04
C PRO A 115 -11.82 11.22 7.60
N MET A 116 -10.63 11.77 7.37
CA MET A 116 -10.13 12.05 6.01
C MET A 116 -9.74 10.76 5.28
N VAL A 117 -9.14 9.78 5.98
CA VAL A 117 -8.87 8.45 5.41
C VAL A 117 -10.18 7.74 5.07
N GLN A 118 -11.16 7.80 5.97
CA GLN A 118 -12.49 7.22 5.72
C GLN A 118 -13.23 7.89 4.57
N ASN A 119 -13.01 9.19 4.35
CA ASN A 119 -13.51 9.91 3.18
C ASN A 119 -12.83 9.40 1.89
N LEU A 120 -11.52 9.18 1.89
CA LEU A 120 -10.81 8.59 0.76
C LEU A 120 -11.35 7.18 0.44
N PHE A 121 -11.52 6.33 1.44
CA PHE A 121 -12.06 4.97 1.25
C PHE A 121 -13.49 4.99 0.68
N LYS A 122 -14.33 5.90 1.18
CA LYS A 122 -15.68 6.10 0.62
C LYS A 122 -15.62 6.44 -0.86
N HIS A 123 -14.81 7.44 -1.23
CA HIS A 123 -14.71 7.87 -2.62
C HIS A 123 -14.05 6.82 -3.52
N ALA A 124 -13.05 6.08 -3.04
CA ALA A 124 -12.45 4.98 -3.78
C ALA A 124 -13.48 3.87 -4.05
N GLN A 125 -14.29 3.50 -3.04
CA GLN A 125 -15.40 2.57 -3.22
C GLN A 125 -16.41 3.07 -4.26
N ASP A 126 -16.83 4.33 -4.17
CA ASP A 126 -17.84 4.92 -5.06
C ASP A 126 -17.35 5.03 -6.52
N VAL A 127 -16.03 5.19 -6.70
CA VAL A 127 -15.37 5.22 -8.03
C VAL A 127 -15.05 3.81 -8.53
N GLY A 128 -14.99 2.82 -7.65
CA GLY A 128 -14.70 1.42 -7.97
C GLY A 128 -13.21 1.13 -8.11
N LEU A 129 -12.34 1.86 -7.41
CA LEU A 129 -10.91 1.62 -7.37
C LEU A 129 -10.53 0.87 -6.09
N PRO A 130 -9.77 -0.24 -6.16
CA PRO A 130 -9.17 -0.85 -4.98
C PRO A 130 -8.16 0.09 -4.33
N VAL A 131 -7.88 -0.13 -3.06
CA VAL A 131 -6.85 0.61 -2.32
C VAL A 131 -5.76 -0.33 -1.81
N THR A 132 -4.50 0.07 -1.98
CA THR A 132 -3.34 -0.55 -1.33
C THR A 132 -2.84 0.39 -0.25
N PHE A 133 -2.57 -0.12 0.93
CA PHE A 133 -2.08 0.68 2.06
C PHE A 133 -0.99 -0.05 2.83
N ASP A 134 -0.05 0.72 3.38
CA ASP A 134 0.90 0.23 4.37
C ASP A 134 0.32 0.41 5.78
N GLY A 135 0.71 -0.47 6.70
CA GLY A 135 0.30 -0.43 8.09
C GLY A 135 1.41 0.07 9.01
N SER A 136 1.03 0.83 10.04
CA SER A 136 1.94 1.32 11.08
C SER A 136 1.50 0.88 12.48
N ASP A 137 2.46 0.64 13.37
CA ASP A 137 2.22 0.30 14.77
C ASP A 137 2.24 1.53 15.70
N GLN A 138 2.54 2.71 15.15
CA GLN A 138 2.63 3.96 15.92
C GLN A 138 2.22 5.18 15.11
N ILE A 139 1.90 6.27 15.81
CA ILE A 139 1.72 7.60 15.22
C ILE A 139 2.98 8.42 15.44
N GLY A 140 3.50 8.99 14.35
CA GLY A 140 4.74 9.78 14.35
C GLY A 140 6.01 8.93 14.29
N GLY A 141 7.00 9.38 13.54
CA GLY A 141 8.28 8.70 13.35
C GLY A 141 8.22 7.43 12.49
N ASP A 142 7.14 7.25 11.75
CA ASP A 142 6.89 6.12 10.87
C ASP A 142 6.00 6.55 9.69
N PHE A 143 5.66 5.62 8.81
CA PHE A 143 4.70 5.80 7.73
C PHE A 143 3.68 4.65 7.76
N GLY A 144 2.59 4.80 7.00
CA GLY A 144 1.50 3.84 6.96
C GLY A 144 0.36 4.16 7.93
N LEU A 145 -0.81 3.59 7.64
CA LEU A 145 -2.00 3.79 8.45
C LEU A 145 -1.88 3.06 9.78
N TYR A 146 -2.00 3.81 10.87
CA TYR A 146 -1.94 3.25 12.21
C TYR A 146 -3.15 2.36 12.50
N ASP A 147 -2.87 1.19 13.06
CA ASP A 147 -3.87 0.31 13.67
C ASP A 147 -3.32 -0.31 14.97
N GLU A 148 -4.18 -0.64 15.91
CA GLU A 148 -3.84 -1.35 17.12
C GLU A 148 -3.59 -2.84 16.85
N PRO A 149 -2.88 -3.56 17.76
CA PRO A 149 -2.80 -5.02 17.69
C PRO A 149 -4.20 -5.67 17.58
N GLY A 150 -4.32 -6.62 16.66
CA GLY A 150 -5.60 -7.23 16.31
C GLY A 150 -6.32 -6.56 15.14
N LEU A 151 -5.77 -5.48 14.58
CA LEU A 151 -6.26 -4.78 13.39
C LEU A 151 -7.73 -4.32 13.47
N PRO A 152 -8.19 -3.73 14.60
CA PRO A 152 -9.60 -3.37 14.78
C PRO A 152 -10.04 -2.23 13.85
N GLN A 153 -9.14 -1.32 13.45
CA GLN A 153 -9.49 -0.22 12.55
C GLN A 153 -9.62 -0.72 11.10
N LEU A 154 -8.79 -1.68 10.69
CA LEU A 154 -8.93 -2.37 9.42
C LEU A 154 -10.25 -3.13 9.37
N GLU A 155 -10.55 -3.91 10.40
CA GLU A 155 -11.82 -4.66 10.45
C GLU A 155 -13.03 -3.71 10.38
N HIS A 156 -13.00 -2.58 11.10
CA HIS A 156 -14.03 -1.56 10.99
C HIS A 156 -14.17 -1.02 9.55
N SER A 157 -13.05 -0.75 8.88
CA SER A 157 -13.06 -0.21 7.52
C SER A 157 -13.60 -1.24 6.51
N LEU A 158 -13.24 -2.51 6.65
CA LEU A 158 -13.79 -3.61 5.84
C LEU A 158 -15.30 -3.74 5.97
N GLN A 159 -15.83 -3.59 7.19
CA GLN A 159 -17.26 -3.62 7.47
C GLN A 159 -17.98 -2.40 6.91
N ARG A 160 -17.37 -1.22 7.05
CA ARG A 160 -17.96 0.05 6.62
C ARG A 160 -18.01 0.18 5.10
N PHE A 161 -17.01 -0.36 4.41
CA PHE A 161 -16.86 -0.27 2.96
C PHE A 161 -16.83 -1.65 2.31
N PRO A 162 -17.94 -2.41 2.34
CA PRO A 162 -17.96 -3.81 1.91
C PRO A 162 -17.74 -4.02 0.41
N LYS A 163 -17.81 -2.97 -0.39
CA LYS A 163 -17.55 -3.01 -1.84
C LYS A 163 -16.14 -2.52 -2.19
N LEU A 164 -15.40 -1.94 -1.23
CA LEU A 164 -14.02 -1.51 -1.44
C LEU A 164 -13.09 -2.71 -1.32
N ILE A 165 -12.37 -3.02 -2.37
CA ILE A 165 -11.26 -3.98 -2.30
C ILE A 165 -10.10 -3.29 -1.57
N MET A 166 -9.64 -3.87 -0.48
CA MET A 166 -8.51 -3.42 0.31
C MET A 166 -7.37 -4.42 0.16
N ILE A 167 -6.20 -3.94 -0.24
CA ILE A 167 -4.98 -4.72 -0.39
C ILE A 167 -4.03 -4.26 0.71
N ALA A 168 -3.89 -5.10 1.73
CA ALA A 168 -3.05 -4.80 2.88
C ALA A 168 -1.59 -5.15 2.59
N HIS A 169 -0.70 -4.25 2.96
CA HIS A 169 0.74 -4.37 2.78
C HIS A 169 1.49 -4.03 4.07
N GLY A 170 2.76 -4.37 4.07
CA GLY A 170 3.69 -3.99 5.10
C GLY A 170 3.80 -4.97 6.28
N PRO A 171 4.85 -4.78 7.06
CA PRO A 171 5.20 -5.73 8.13
C PRO A 171 4.20 -5.76 9.27
N VAL A 172 3.60 -4.61 9.60
CA VAL A 172 2.63 -4.51 10.69
C VAL A 172 1.42 -5.40 10.44
N PHE A 173 0.96 -5.49 9.19
CA PHE A 173 -0.11 -6.41 8.80
C PHE A 173 0.38 -7.87 8.85
N TRP A 174 1.50 -8.17 8.19
CA TRP A 174 1.96 -9.55 8.03
C TRP A 174 2.52 -10.18 9.30
N THR A 175 2.96 -9.41 10.30
CA THR A 175 3.35 -9.97 11.60
C THR A 175 2.16 -10.60 12.33
N GLU A 176 0.94 -10.15 12.05
CA GLU A 176 -0.28 -10.72 12.66
C GLU A 176 -0.85 -11.94 11.91
N ILE A 177 -0.08 -12.54 11.00
CA ILE A 177 -0.40 -13.86 10.44
C ILE A 177 -0.31 -14.96 11.50
N ALA A 178 0.55 -14.76 12.51
CA ALA A 178 0.68 -15.58 13.71
C ALA A 178 0.26 -14.76 14.96
N PRO A 179 -0.06 -15.40 16.09
CA PRO A 179 -0.36 -14.67 17.32
C PRO A 179 0.86 -13.89 17.79
N LEU A 180 0.66 -12.61 18.12
CA LEU A 180 1.70 -11.80 18.76
C LEU A 180 1.91 -12.26 20.21
N VAL A 181 3.16 -12.38 20.63
CA VAL A 181 3.54 -12.58 22.04
C VAL A 181 3.52 -11.23 22.76
N THR A 182 4.01 -10.19 22.09
CA THR A 182 3.95 -8.81 22.58
C THR A 182 3.61 -7.87 21.42
N PRO A 183 2.96 -6.71 21.69
CA PRO A 183 2.70 -5.70 20.66
C PRO A 183 3.96 -5.19 19.96
N ALA A 184 5.10 -5.21 20.64
CA ALA A 184 6.37 -4.72 20.09
C ALA A 184 6.89 -5.56 18.91
N GLU A 185 6.40 -6.78 18.72
CA GLU A 185 6.76 -7.63 17.57
C GLU A 185 6.28 -7.09 16.24
N ARG A 186 5.27 -6.20 16.25
CA ARG A 186 4.79 -5.52 15.05
C ARG A 186 5.76 -4.45 14.53
N LYS A 187 6.69 -4.00 15.38
CA LYS A 187 7.59 -2.91 15.04
C LYS A 187 8.69 -3.43 14.13
N PRO A 188 8.68 -3.09 12.85
CA PRO A 188 9.81 -3.40 12.00
C PRO A 188 11.04 -2.63 12.50
N PRO A 189 12.22 -3.19 12.38
CA PRO A 189 13.44 -2.41 12.53
C PRO A 189 13.48 -1.39 11.40
N PHE A 190 13.13 -0.14 11.71
CA PHE A 190 12.95 0.90 10.70
C PHE A 190 14.29 1.29 10.04
N PHE A 191 14.23 1.55 8.72
CA PHE A 191 15.27 2.30 8.01
C PHE A 191 15.74 3.50 8.84
N PRO A 192 16.97 3.77 9.07
CA PRO A 192 18.07 3.88 8.10
C PRO A 192 19.39 3.36 8.63
N THR A 193 19.42 2.35 9.40
CA THR A 193 20.66 1.86 10.01
C THR A 193 21.41 0.90 9.09
N GLY A 194 21.56 1.26 7.83
CA GLY A 194 22.54 0.63 6.97
C GLY A 194 22.45 -0.87 6.78
N GLY A 195 21.28 -1.43 6.86
CA GLY A 195 21.01 -2.79 6.43
C GLY A 195 21.25 -3.87 7.50
N GLN A 196 20.49 -4.91 7.45
CA GLN A 196 20.77 -6.22 8.01
C GLN A 196 20.22 -6.56 9.40
N THR A 197 19.21 -5.90 9.88
CA THR A 197 18.35 -6.59 10.83
C THR A 197 17.33 -7.39 10.02
N PRO A 198 17.36 -8.71 10.07
CA PRO A 198 16.31 -9.51 9.45
C PRO A 198 14.98 -9.04 10.05
N TRP A 199 13.96 -8.87 9.21
CA TRP A 199 12.58 -8.76 9.67
C TRP A 199 12.31 -9.89 10.63
N PRO A 200 11.68 -9.67 11.79
CA PRO A 200 11.22 -10.76 12.62
C PRO A 200 10.28 -11.63 11.77
N ARG A 201 10.84 -12.67 11.18
CA ARG A 201 10.09 -13.70 10.50
C ARG A 201 9.73 -14.75 11.55
N PRO A 202 8.55 -15.34 11.50
CA PRO A 202 8.34 -16.59 12.20
C PRO A 202 9.43 -17.57 11.72
N ASP A 203 10.32 -17.98 12.62
CA ASP A 203 11.42 -18.89 12.30
C ASP A 203 10.97 -20.34 12.10
N GLY A 204 9.74 -20.55 11.63
CA GLY A 204 9.19 -21.88 11.45
C GLY A 204 7.77 -21.89 10.89
N PRO A 205 7.14 -23.07 10.84
CA PRO A 205 5.75 -23.20 10.47
C PRO A 205 4.86 -22.38 11.41
N ILE A 206 3.80 -21.81 10.86
CA ILE A 206 2.77 -21.12 11.66
C ILE A 206 1.90 -22.20 12.30
N ASP A 207 2.19 -22.54 13.54
CA ASP A 207 1.44 -23.55 14.29
C ASP A 207 0.09 -23.05 14.80
N ARG A 208 -0.04 -21.76 15.00
CA ARG A 208 -1.27 -21.07 15.38
C ARG A 208 -1.48 -19.84 14.54
N GLU A 209 -2.71 -19.65 14.09
CA GLU A 209 -3.10 -18.50 13.29
C GLU A 209 -3.30 -17.24 14.15
N GLY A 210 -2.83 -16.11 13.64
CA GLY A 210 -3.11 -14.79 14.16
C GLY A 210 -4.44 -14.22 13.63
N VAL A 211 -4.57 -12.90 13.67
CA VAL A 211 -5.80 -12.23 13.24
C VAL A 211 -5.95 -12.19 11.71
N VAL A 212 -4.86 -12.08 10.97
CA VAL A 212 -4.87 -11.91 9.51
C VAL A 212 -5.58 -13.06 8.79
N PRO A 213 -5.29 -14.36 9.05
CA PRO A 213 -6.03 -15.46 8.43
C PRO A 213 -7.53 -15.46 8.77
N ALA A 214 -7.90 -15.01 9.97
CA ALA A 214 -9.32 -14.89 10.36
C ALA A 214 -10.02 -13.77 9.57
N LEU A 215 -9.35 -12.64 9.35
CA LEU A 215 -9.87 -11.54 8.54
C LEU A 215 -10.06 -11.96 7.08
N PHE A 216 -9.08 -12.64 6.47
CA PHE A 216 -9.20 -13.16 5.10
C PHE A 216 -10.39 -14.11 4.92
N ARG A 217 -10.67 -14.96 5.90
CA ARG A 217 -11.84 -15.86 5.84
C ARG A 217 -13.17 -15.11 6.01
N ARG A 218 -13.17 -14.03 6.76
CA ARG A 218 -14.39 -13.26 7.10
C ARG A 218 -14.76 -12.24 6.04
N TYR A 219 -13.77 -11.62 5.43
CA TYR A 219 -13.96 -10.47 4.54
C TYR A 219 -13.47 -10.76 3.12
N GLY A 220 -14.39 -10.96 2.18
CA GLY A 220 -14.07 -11.22 0.78
C GLY A 220 -13.55 -9.99 0.02
N ASN A 221 -13.47 -8.84 0.67
CA ASN A 221 -12.93 -7.59 0.14
C ASN A 221 -11.54 -7.24 0.70
N LEU A 222 -10.90 -8.16 1.45
CA LEU A 222 -9.52 -8.04 1.92
C LEU A 222 -8.60 -8.96 1.14
N TYR A 223 -7.48 -8.41 0.70
CA TYR A 223 -6.36 -9.09 0.03
C TYR A 223 -5.03 -8.64 0.66
N GLY A 224 -3.93 -9.37 0.37
CA GLY A 224 -2.59 -9.03 0.82
C GLY A 224 -1.52 -9.89 0.19
#